data_e7687f55b1cc580428da5dbceff1c0fe
#
_entry.id   e7687f55b1cc580428da5dbceff1c0fe
#
_cell.length_a   1.000
_cell.length_b   1.000
_cell.length_c   1.000
_cell.angle_alpha   90.00
_cell.angle_beta   90.00
_cell.angle_gamma   90.00
#
_symmetry.space_group_name_H-M   'P 1'
#
loop_
_entity.id
_entity.type
_entity.pdbx_description
1 polymer ?
#
loop_
_entity_poly.entity_id
_entity_poly.type
_entity_poly.pdbx_seq_one_letter_code
_entity_poly.pdbx_strand_id
1 'polypeptide(L)'
;MKTAIQAGASLALAVACLCLSPSASAGPSDYVITPIVEQGEREIDLKAGVARLRDGSRERQHSVGLGLGVNSRWFTEVYAIWHQPPGERHSFDAWEWENKFQLTETGKYPVDVGLLLELERPKDRSEGYELRWGPLLQADLGTRVQANLNLLLGKHYRSSVPGPAELGYQWQLKYRWRPAFEFGAQGFGELGPWDRWLPRSAQQHRAGPAVFGRLKVGERQVVKYNAAWLLGLNDGAARNVFRMQAEYEF
;
A
#
# COMPACT_ATOMS: atom_id res chain seq x y z
N MET A 1 42.73 48.25 -41.46
CA MET A 1 42.62 47.76 -40.06
C MET A 1 41.19 47.44 -39.80
N LYS A 2 40.85 46.12 -39.76
CA LYS A 2 39.49 45.64 -39.49
C LYS A 2 39.55 44.77 -38.22
N THR A 3 38.95 45.27 -37.16
CA THR A 3 38.80 44.57 -35.90
C THR A 3 37.55 43.68 -35.98
N ALA A 4 37.74 42.36 -35.86
CA ALA A 4 36.68 41.41 -35.77
C ALA A 4 36.25 41.26 -34.29
N ILE A 5 34.95 41.47 -34.05
CA ILE A 5 34.30 41.23 -32.77
C ILE A 5 33.80 39.77 -32.76
N GLN A 6 34.37 38.93 -31.95
CA GLN A 6 33.87 37.58 -31.70
C GLN A 6 32.75 37.67 -30.65
N ALA A 7 31.52 37.34 -31.07
CA ALA A 7 30.41 37.13 -30.18
C ALA A 7 30.45 35.69 -29.66
N GLY A 8 30.78 35.51 -28.38
CA GLY A 8 30.69 34.22 -27.70
C GLY A 8 29.23 33.92 -27.33
N ALA A 9 28.67 32.91 -27.92
CA ALA A 9 27.37 32.38 -27.53
C ALA A 9 27.54 31.46 -26.30
N SER A 10 27.15 31.92 -25.13
CA SER A 10 27.05 31.09 -23.93
C SER A 10 25.81 30.25 -23.99
N LEU A 11 25.99 28.95 -24.26
CA LEU A 11 24.92 27.95 -24.21
C LEU A 11 24.63 27.62 -22.74
N ALA A 12 23.62 28.19 -22.16
CA ALA A 12 23.12 27.86 -20.82
C ALA A 12 22.39 26.50 -20.90
N LEU A 13 23.11 25.47 -20.44
CA LEU A 13 22.53 24.12 -20.27
C LEU A 13 21.63 24.15 -19.02
N ALA A 14 20.34 24.35 -19.21
CA ALA A 14 19.34 24.21 -18.15
C ALA A 14 19.22 22.71 -17.82
N VAL A 15 19.93 22.25 -16.82
CA VAL A 15 19.68 20.96 -16.19
C VAL A 15 18.36 21.07 -15.44
N ALA A 16 17.28 20.59 -16.05
CA ALA A 16 16.02 20.34 -15.36
C ALA A 16 16.26 19.20 -14.36
N CYS A 17 16.57 19.54 -13.10
CA CYS A 17 16.40 18.61 -12.00
C CYS A 17 14.91 18.28 -11.93
N LEU A 18 14.52 17.15 -12.49
CA LEU A 18 13.27 16.48 -12.14
C LEU A 18 13.41 16.09 -10.67
N CYS A 19 12.93 16.96 -9.79
CA CYS A 19 12.68 16.60 -8.40
C CYS A 19 11.61 15.50 -8.44
N LEU A 20 12.07 14.25 -8.40
CA LEU A 20 11.21 13.11 -8.08
C LEU A 20 10.78 13.37 -6.63
N SER A 21 9.62 13.96 -6.43
CA SER A 21 8.96 13.94 -5.13
C SER A 21 8.82 12.47 -4.76
N PRO A 22 9.17 12.04 -3.54
CA PRO A 22 8.76 10.74 -3.07
C PRO A 22 7.24 10.73 -3.12
N SER A 23 6.68 10.03 -4.08
CA SER A 23 5.24 9.76 -4.13
C SER A 23 4.96 8.80 -2.99
N ALA A 24 3.87 9.02 -2.25
CA ALA A 24 3.29 8.01 -1.38
C ALA A 24 2.98 6.79 -2.24
N SER A 25 3.94 5.88 -2.36
CA SER A 25 3.85 4.75 -3.27
C SER A 25 3.45 3.53 -2.48
N ALA A 26 2.36 2.90 -2.90
CA ALA A 26 2.01 1.57 -2.40
C ALA A 26 3.20 0.64 -2.63
N GLY A 27 3.90 0.32 -1.54
CA GLY A 27 5.09 -0.53 -1.55
C GLY A 27 4.82 -1.93 -2.12
N PRO A 28 5.85 -2.72 -2.41
CA PRO A 28 5.65 -4.05 -2.94
C PRO A 28 4.97 -5.01 -1.96
N SER A 29 4.92 -4.70 -0.66
CA SER A 29 4.26 -5.50 0.38
C SER A 29 2.85 -5.02 0.75
N ASP A 30 2.31 -3.99 0.09
CA ASP A 30 0.96 -3.48 0.33
C ASP A 30 -0.11 -4.56 0.24
N TYR A 31 -1.17 -4.40 1.01
CA TYR A 31 -2.29 -5.34 1.12
C TYR A 31 -3.63 -4.60 1.11
N VAL A 32 -4.71 -5.35 0.90
CA VAL A 32 -6.06 -4.80 0.93
C VAL A 32 -6.61 -4.90 2.35
N ILE A 33 -6.80 -3.75 2.99
CA ILE A 33 -7.31 -3.65 4.35
C ILE A 33 -8.81 -3.91 4.36
N THR A 34 -9.30 -4.66 5.34
CA THR A 34 -10.74 -4.93 5.53
C THR A 34 -11.32 -4.03 6.62
N PRO A 35 -12.60 -3.61 6.53
CA PRO A 35 -13.22 -2.74 7.53
C PRO A 35 -13.59 -3.43 8.83
N ILE A 36 -13.51 -4.75 8.91
CA ILE A 36 -14.02 -5.54 10.03
C ILE A 36 -13.03 -5.53 11.18
N VAL A 37 -13.54 -5.44 12.41
CA VAL A 37 -12.78 -5.46 13.65
C VAL A 37 -13.33 -6.54 14.57
N GLU A 38 -12.46 -7.38 15.13
CA GLU A 38 -12.80 -8.38 16.15
C GLU A 38 -12.28 -7.91 17.52
N GLN A 39 -13.17 -7.78 18.50
CA GLN A 39 -12.78 -7.33 19.84
C GLN A 39 -11.91 -8.37 20.53
N GLY A 40 -10.77 -7.94 21.07
CA GLY A 40 -9.84 -8.79 21.80
C GLY A 40 -8.94 -9.64 20.91
N GLU A 41 -9.05 -9.50 19.59
CA GLU A 41 -8.10 -10.05 18.62
C GLU A 41 -6.69 -9.57 18.96
N ARG A 42 -5.74 -10.48 18.93
CA ARG A 42 -4.31 -10.19 19.01
C ARG A 42 -3.63 -10.90 17.88
N GLU A 43 -2.78 -10.19 17.17
CA GLU A 43 -2.13 -10.79 16.02
C GLU A 43 -0.67 -10.36 15.88
N ILE A 44 0.09 -11.24 15.25
CA ILE A 44 1.38 -10.95 14.66
C ILE A 44 1.18 -10.99 13.15
N ASP A 45 1.42 -9.88 12.48
CA ASP A 45 1.32 -9.78 11.02
C ASP A 45 2.70 -9.73 10.38
N LEU A 46 2.88 -10.53 9.33
CA LEU A 46 4.08 -10.62 8.52
C LEU A 46 3.72 -10.31 7.07
N LYS A 47 4.30 -9.25 6.52
CA LYS A 47 4.12 -8.88 5.10
C LYS A 47 5.45 -8.96 4.38
N ALA A 48 5.43 -9.40 3.14
CA ALA A 48 6.61 -9.40 2.27
C ALA A 48 6.20 -9.17 0.81
N GLY A 49 7.04 -8.45 0.07
CA GLY A 49 6.82 -8.19 -1.34
C GLY A 49 8.12 -7.98 -2.11
N VAL A 50 8.07 -8.35 -3.39
CA VAL A 50 9.15 -8.14 -4.35
C VAL A 50 8.55 -7.58 -5.62
N ALA A 51 8.96 -6.39 -6.01
CA ALA A 51 8.64 -5.78 -7.28
C ALA A 51 9.80 -5.95 -8.26
N ARG A 52 9.48 -6.27 -9.51
CA ARG A 52 10.40 -6.15 -10.63
C ARG A 52 10.02 -4.92 -11.45
N LEU A 53 10.90 -3.95 -11.48
CA LEU A 53 10.69 -2.70 -12.21
C LEU A 53 10.86 -2.93 -13.74
N ARG A 54 10.49 -1.95 -14.55
CA ARG A 54 10.52 -2.09 -16.00
C ARG A 54 11.93 -2.11 -16.57
N ASP A 55 12.90 -1.50 -15.90
CA ASP A 55 14.32 -1.58 -16.21
C ASP A 55 14.98 -2.92 -15.83
N GLY A 56 14.20 -3.82 -15.19
CA GLY A 56 14.66 -5.12 -14.73
C GLY A 56 15.21 -5.16 -13.32
N SER A 57 15.40 -4.01 -12.68
CA SER A 57 15.81 -3.91 -11.28
C SER A 57 14.74 -4.46 -10.33
N ARG A 58 15.10 -4.66 -9.09
CA ARG A 58 14.20 -5.23 -8.07
C ARG A 58 14.16 -4.35 -6.83
N GLU A 59 12.97 -4.23 -6.30
CA GLU A 59 12.65 -3.62 -5.02
C GLU A 59 12.07 -4.68 -4.11
N ARG A 60 12.39 -4.64 -2.81
CA ARG A 60 11.86 -5.57 -1.82
C ARG A 60 11.45 -4.82 -0.58
N GLN A 61 10.34 -5.25 0.02
CA GLN A 61 9.87 -4.72 1.29
C GLN A 61 9.32 -5.86 2.14
N HIS A 62 9.51 -5.79 3.44
CA HIS A 62 8.80 -6.63 4.39
C HIS A 62 8.53 -5.84 5.67
N SER A 63 7.50 -6.25 6.39
CA SER A 63 7.16 -5.69 7.68
C SER A 63 6.72 -6.76 8.67
N VAL A 64 6.85 -6.42 9.94
CA VAL A 64 6.35 -7.19 11.08
C VAL A 64 5.47 -6.28 11.89
N GLY A 65 4.24 -6.69 12.12
CA GLY A 65 3.22 -5.97 12.88
C GLY A 65 2.81 -6.68 14.16
N LEU A 66 2.33 -5.89 15.12
CA LEU A 66 1.67 -6.35 16.33
C LEU A 66 0.35 -5.63 16.45
N GLY A 67 -0.76 -6.38 16.34
CA GLY A 67 -2.13 -5.88 16.29
C GLY A 67 -2.97 -6.22 17.52
N LEU A 68 -3.91 -5.36 17.84
CA LEU A 68 -4.85 -5.49 18.95
C LEU A 68 -6.24 -4.93 18.58
N GLY A 69 -7.27 -5.77 18.67
CA GLY A 69 -8.67 -5.34 18.70
C GLY A 69 -9.07 -4.75 20.03
N VAL A 70 -8.96 -3.42 20.17
CA VAL A 70 -9.17 -2.69 21.43
C VAL A 70 -10.62 -2.81 21.91
N ASN A 71 -11.55 -2.72 20.98
CA ASN A 71 -12.98 -2.93 21.20
C ASN A 71 -13.65 -3.40 19.90
N SER A 72 -14.96 -3.55 19.87
CA SER A 72 -15.71 -4.04 18.71
C SER A 72 -15.70 -3.13 17.48
N ARG A 73 -15.05 -1.95 17.57
CA ARG A 73 -15.02 -0.96 16.49
C ARG A 73 -13.65 -0.35 16.22
N TRP A 74 -12.64 -0.67 17.03
CA TRP A 74 -11.30 -0.12 16.90
C TRP A 74 -10.26 -1.22 17.00
N PHE A 75 -9.48 -1.36 15.95
CA PHE A 75 -8.27 -2.17 15.88
C PHE A 75 -7.07 -1.24 15.68
N THR A 76 -5.96 -1.56 16.33
CA THR A 76 -4.72 -0.79 16.23
C THR A 76 -3.55 -1.73 16.03
N GLU A 77 -2.60 -1.33 15.21
CA GLU A 77 -1.43 -2.13 14.89
C GLU A 77 -0.19 -1.26 14.71
N VAL A 78 0.98 -1.77 15.10
CA VAL A 78 2.27 -1.09 14.92
C VAL A 78 3.18 -2.01 14.12
N TYR A 79 3.74 -1.48 13.03
CA TYR A 79 4.68 -2.17 12.16
C TYR A 79 6.08 -1.61 12.26
N ALA A 80 7.05 -2.51 12.15
CA ALA A 80 8.42 -2.20 11.75
C ALA A 80 8.59 -2.61 10.28
N ILE A 81 9.08 -1.69 9.45
CA ILE A 81 9.20 -1.85 8.00
C ILE A 81 10.67 -1.85 7.61
N TRP A 82 11.05 -2.79 6.75
CA TRP A 82 12.36 -2.87 6.10
C TRP A 82 12.19 -2.80 4.60
N HIS A 83 13.02 -2.01 3.97
CA HIS A 83 12.98 -1.77 2.53
C HIS A 83 14.35 -1.95 1.89
N GLN A 84 14.35 -2.40 0.65
CA GLN A 84 15.50 -2.50 -0.24
C GLN A 84 15.16 -1.86 -1.57
N PRO A 85 15.45 -0.57 -1.77
CA PRO A 85 15.36 0.08 -3.06
C PRO A 85 16.28 -0.59 -4.10
N PRO A 86 16.04 -0.36 -5.40
CA PRO A 86 16.89 -0.87 -6.46
C PRO A 86 18.35 -0.46 -6.30
N GLY A 87 19.26 -1.46 -6.27
CA GLY A 87 20.70 -1.21 -6.15
C GLY A 87 21.20 -0.91 -4.74
N GLU A 88 20.31 -0.79 -3.77
CA GLU A 88 20.64 -0.50 -2.38
C GLU A 88 20.66 -1.73 -1.49
N ARG A 89 21.15 -1.53 -0.25
CA ARG A 89 21.11 -2.56 0.78
C ARG A 89 19.76 -2.57 1.47
N HIS A 90 19.34 -3.76 1.86
CA HIS A 90 18.18 -3.94 2.72
C HIS A 90 18.43 -3.31 4.10
N SER A 91 17.54 -2.42 4.53
CA SER A 91 17.68 -1.68 5.79
C SER A 91 16.31 -1.40 6.42
N PHE A 92 16.32 -1.12 7.73
CA PHE A 92 15.13 -0.60 8.41
C PHE A 92 14.75 0.75 7.78
N ASP A 93 13.46 0.91 7.50
CA ASP A 93 12.90 2.02 6.73
C ASP A 93 12.01 2.91 7.58
N ALA A 94 10.96 2.35 8.19
CA ALA A 94 9.98 3.13 8.92
C ALA A 94 9.34 2.37 10.08
N TRP A 95 8.72 3.13 10.99
CA TRP A 95 7.67 2.70 11.89
C TRP A 95 6.33 3.18 11.34
N GLU A 96 5.33 2.30 11.34
CA GLU A 96 3.96 2.62 10.95
C GLU A 96 3.01 2.30 12.10
N TRP A 97 2.06 3.18 12.34
CA TRP A 97 0.98 2.99 13.29
C TRP A 97 -0.34 3.07 12.55
N GLU A 98 -0.96 1.91 12.36
CA GLU A 98 -2.26 1.75 11.72
C GLU A 98 -3.39 1.73 12.74
N ASN A 99 -4.49 2.40 12.42
CA ASN A 99 -5.73 2.37 13.17
C ASN A 99 -6.89 2.16 12.21
N LYS A 100 -7.67 1.14 12.49
CA LYS A 100 -8.85 0.77 11.73
C LYS A 100 -10.10 0.95 12.61
N PHE A 101 -11.06 1.71 12.11
CA PHE A 101 -12.32 1.97 12.78
C PHE A 101 -13.46 1.38 11.98
N GLN A 102 -14.19 0.43 12.55
CA GLN A 102 -15.40 -0.12 11.94
C GLN A 102 -16.59 0.80 12.22
N LEU A 103 -17.22 1.33 11.17
CA LEU A 103 -18.30 2.31 11.27
C LEU A 103 -19.69 1.65 11.25
N THR A 104 -19.83 0.54 10.52
CA THR A 104 -21.09 -0.22 10.43
C THR A 104 -20.99 -1.56 11.17
N GLU A 105 -22.12 -2.10 11.61
CA GLU A 105 -22.18 -3.47 12.13
C GLU A 105 -22.05 -4.45 10.96
N THR A 106 -21.17 -5.45 11.11
CA THR A 106 -20.83 -6.42 10.08
C THR A 106 -22.10 -7.11 9.52
N GLY A 107 -22.28 -7.03 8.20
CA GLY A 107 -23.36 -7.68 7.47
C GLY A 107 -24.76 -7.11 7.73
N LYS A 108 -24.90 -6.03 8.48
CA LYS A 108 -26.20 -5.37 8.72
C LYS A 108 -26.67 -4.55 7.52
N TYR A 109 -25.75 -4.04 6.76
CA TYR A 109 -25.99 -3.21 5.57
C TYR A 109 -25.42 -3.90 4.33
N PRO A 110 -25.85 -3.53 3.13
CA PRO A 110 -25.30 -4.07 1.88
C PRO A 110 -23.80 -3.86 1.72
N VAL A 111 -23.24 -2.85 2.41
CA VAL A 111 -21.83 -2.53 2.43
C VAL A 111 -21.39 -2.29 3.87
N ASP A 112 -20.40 -3.02 4.33
CA ASP A 112 -19.70 -2.73 5.57
C ASP A 112 -18.68 -1.60 5.31
N VAL A 113 -18.67 -0.61 6.21
CA VAL A 113 -17.85 0.59 6.09
C VAL A 113 -16.93 0.71 7.29
N GLY A 114 -15.68 1.00 7.02
CA GLY A 114 -14.67 1.37 7.99
C GLY A 114 -13.91 2.63 7.58
N LEU A 115 -13.03 3.07 8.45
CA LEU A 115 -12.10 4.16 8.25
C LEU A 115 -10.69 3.70 8.63
N LEU A 116 -9.73 3.96 7.76
CA LEU A 116 -8.30 3.83 8.06
C LEU A 116 -7.74 5.17 8.52
N LEU A 117 -6.86 5.13 9.50
CA LEU A 117 -5.94 6.19 9.86
C LEU A 117 -4.58 5.58 10.16
N GLU A 118 -3.59 5.89 9.35
CA GLU A 118 -2.24 5.37 9.42
C GLU A 118 -1.24 6.51 9.51
N LEU A 119 -0.26 6.37 10.38
CA LEU A 119 0.84 7.32 10.56
C LEU A 119 2.15 6.57 10.38
N GLU A 120 2.88 6.90 9.33
CA GLU A 120 4.21 6.39 9.11
C GLU A 120 5.28 7.40 9.53
N ARG A 121 6.34 6.88 10.15
CA ARG A 121 7.53 7.64 10.55
C ARG A 121 8.76 7.02 9.90
N PRO A 122 9.21 7.56 8.74
CA PRO A 122 10.44 7.15 8.09
C PRO A 122 11.66 7.32 9.00
N LYS A 123 12.65 6.47 8.81
CA LYS A 123 13.97 6.58 9.46
C LYS A 123 14.68 7.85 9.02
N ASP A 124 14.59 8.20 7.74
CA ASP A 124 15.07 9.47 7.23
C ASP A 124 14.13 10.59 7.69
N ARG A 125 14.61 11.41 8.61
CA ARG A 125 13.84 12.50 9.17
C ARG A 125 13.50 13.61 8.17
N SER A 126 14.22 13.68 7.05
CA SER A 126 13.94 14.64 5.98
C SER A 126 12.62 14.36 5.26
N GLU A 127 12.14 13.12 5.29
CA GLU A 127 10.84 12.70 4.75
C GLU A 127 9.65 13.09 5.64
N GLY A 128 9.91 13.47 6.89
CA GLY A 128 8.89 13.91 7.84
C GLY A 128 8.02 12.77 8.38
N TYR A 129 6.71 12.91 8.23
CA TYR A 129 5.70 11.91 8.57
C TYR A 129 4.76 11.75 7.38
N GLU A 130 4.36 10.53 7.09
CA GLU A 130 3.22 10.28 6.22
C GLU A 130 1.97 10.00 7.03
N LEU A 131 0.87 10.68 6.71
CA LEU A 131 -0.46 10.37 7.19
C LEU A 131 -1.26 9.82 6.03
N ARG A 132 -1.78 8.59 6.17
CA ARG A 132 -2.67 7.95 5.20
C ARG A 132 -4.02 7.69 5.84
N TRP A 133 -5.10 8.03 5.15
CA TRP A 133 -6.46 7.85 5.67
C TRP A 133 -7.47 7.66 4.54
N GLY A 134 -8.59 7.03 4.85
CA GLY A 134 -9.69 6.91 3.92
C GLY A 134 -10.68 5.82 4.25
N PRO A 135 -11.80 5.75 3.50
CA PRO A 135 -12.83 4.74 3.69
C PRO A 135 -12.37 3.35 3.24
N LEU A 136 -12.77 2.37 4.04
CA LEU A 136 -12.66 0.95 3.77
C LEU A 136 -14.07 0.42 3.53
N LEU A 137 -14.29 -0.24 2.38
CA LEU A 137 -15.58 -0.75 1.97
C LEU A 137 -15.49 -2.26 1.75
N GLN A 138 -16.49 -2.99 2.22
CA GLN A 138 -16.63 -4.42 1.98
C GLN A 138 -18.08 -4.76 1.69
N ALA A 139 -18.31 -5.61 0.68
CA ALA A 139 -19.63 -6.11 0.35
C ALA A 139 -19.58 -7.60 0.04
N ASP A 140 -20.60 -8.33 0.49
CA ASP A 140 -20.82 -9.71 0.08
C ASP A 140 -21.76 -9.75 -1.14
N LEU A 141 -21.23 -10.19 -2.27
CA LEU A 141 -21.96 -10.36 -3.52
C LEU A 141 -22.52 -11.79 -3.57
N GLY A 142 -23.65 -11.99 -2.91
CA GLY A 142 -24.19 -13.31 -2.64
C GLY A 142 -23.42 -14.05 -1.55
N THR A 143 -23.47 -15.39 -1.55
CA THR A 143 -22.89 -16.21 -0.46
C THR A 143 -21.41 -16.55 -0.65
N ARG A 144 -20.87 -16.35 -1.86
CA ARG A 144 -19.55 -16.87 -2.21
C ARG A 144 -18.54 -15.81 -2.63
N VAL A 145 -18.96 -14.61 -2.96
CA VAL A 145 -18.03 -13.56 -3.42
C VAL A 145 -18.00 -12.43 -2.43
N GLN A 146 -16.82 -12.06 -1.99
CA GLN A 146 -16.55 -10.87 -1.20
C GLN A 146 -15.80 -9.86 -2.06
N ALA A 147 -16.25 -8.61 -2.03
CA ALA A 147 -15.61 -7.48 -2.67
C ALA A 147 -15.14 -6.47 -1.63
N ASN A 148 -13.92 -5.95 -1.79
CA ASN A 148 -13.38 -4.85 -0.99
C ASN A 148 -12.96 -3.72 -1.93
N LEU A 149 -13.14 -2.48 -1.47
CA LEU A 149 -12.67 -1.27 -2.14
C LEU A 149 -12.24 -0.24 -1.08
N ASN A 150 -11.00 0.20 -1.13
CA ASN A 150 -10.45 1.25 -0.29
C ASN A 150 -10.05 2.43 -1.15
N LEU A 151 -10.35 3.65 -0.70
CA LEU A 151 -9.91 4.90 -1.32
C LEU A 151 -9.09 5.65 -0.27
N LEU A 152 -7.79 5.78 -0.50
CA LEU A 152 -6.84 6.25 0.49
C LEU A 152 -6.17 7.53 0.03
N LEU A 153 -6.13 8.52 0.91
CA LEU A 153 -5.34 9.74 0.73
C LEU A 153 -4.08 9.62 1.58
N GLY A 154 -2.92 9.85 0.97
CA GLY A 154 -1.63 9.93 1.65
C GLY A 154 -1.06 11.34 1.59
N LYS A 155 -0.47 11.83 2.67
CA LYS A 155 0.18 13.13 2.70
C LYS A 155 1.38 13.16 3.62
N HIS A 156 2.50 13.67 3.10
CA HIS A 156 3.69 13.96 3.90
C HIS A 156 3.58 15.30 4.62
N TYR A 157 3.93 15.28 5.90
CA TYR A 157 4.01 16.46 6.76
C TYR A 157 5.44 16.64 7.29
N ARG A 158 5.88 17.89 7.43
CA ARG A 158 7.24 18.22 7.86
C ARG A 158 8.33 17.59 7.00
N SER A 159 8.02 17.23 5.77
CA SER A 159 8.97 16.77 4.76
C SER A 159 9.77 17.95 4.22
N SER A 160 11.02 17.68 3.83
CA SER A 160 11.88 18.65 3.11
C SER A 160 11.32 18.97 1.72
N VAL A 161 10.48 18.08 1.16
CA VAL A 161 9.79 18.26 -0.12
C VAL A 161 8.28 18.17 0.12
N PRO A 162 7.61 19.30 0.45
CA PRO A 162 6.17 19.30 0.66
C PRO A 162 5.43 19.03 -0.65
N GLY A 163 4.38 18.21 -0.57
CA GLY A 163 3.51 17.87 -1.69
C GLY A 163 2.02 17.98 -1.34
N PRO A 164 1.13 17.93 -2.34
CA PRO A 164 -0.31 17.76 -2.12
C PRO A 164 -0.60 16.38 -1.49
N ALA A 165 -1.84 16.18 -1.02
CA ALA A 165 -2.30 14.83 -0.71
C ALA A 165 -2.42 14.02 -2.01
N GLU A 166 -2.04 12.77 -1.98
CA GLU A 166 -2.10 11.85 -3.11
C GLU A 166 -3.22 10.83 -2.92
N LEU A 167 -3.89 10.46 -4.00
CA LEU A 167 -5.01 9.52 -3.98
C LEU A 167 -4.55 8.16 -4.49
N GLY A 168 -4.75 7.15 -3.66
CA GLY A 168 -4.59 5.75 -4.01
C GLY A 168 -5.87 4.96 -3.85
N TYR A 169 -5.90 3.77 -4.43
CA TYR A 169 -6.98 2.82 -4.22
C TYR A 169 -6.46 1.39 -4.10
N GLN A 170 -7.21 0.57 -3.39
CA GLN A 170 -6.99 -0.86 -3.26
C GLN A 170 -8.30 -1.58 -3.49
N TRP A 171 -8.31 -2.69 -4.19
CA TRP A 171 -9.49 -3.52 -4.32
C TRP A 171 -9.17 -5.00 -4.27
N GLN A 172 -10.16 -5.79 -3.89
CA GLN A 172 -10.09 -7.24 -3.84
C GLN A 172 -11.43 -7.85 -4.23
N LEU A 173 -11.37 -8.91 -5.03
CA LEU A 173 -12.48 -9.83 -5.24
C LEU A 173 -12.04 -11.21 -4.78
N LYS A 174 -12.77 -11.82 -3.84
CA LYS A 174 -12.43 -13.10 -3.23
C LYS A 174 -13.59 -14.06 -3.39
N TYR A 175 -13.33 -15.21 -4.01
CA TYR A 175 -14.28 -16.30 -4.08
C TYR A 175 -14.05 -17.28 -2.92
N ARG A 176 -15.04 -17.39 -2.04
CA ARG A 176 -15.05 -18.26 -0.85
C ARG A 176 -15.34 -19.69 -1.25
N TRP A 177 -14.29 -20.45 -1.59
CA TRP A 177 -14.43 -21.86 -1.92
C TRP A 177 -14.41 -22.75 -0.69
N ARG A 178 -13.31 -22.70 0.07
CA ARG A 178 -13.10 -23.39 1.35
C ARG A 178 -12.33 -22.45 2.28
N PRO A 179 -12.59 -22.43 3.59
CA PRO A 179 -11.89 -21.53 4.51
C PRO A 179 -10.36 -21.64 4.41
N ALA A 180 -9.84 -22.87 4.22
CA ALA A 180 -8.40 -23.10 4.08
C ALA A 180 -7.83 -22.66 2.72
N PHE A 181 -8.66 -22.46 1.69
CA PHE A 181 -8.22 -22.02 0.37
C PHE A 181 -9.34 -21.29 -0.36
N GLU A 182 -9.16 -20.03 -0.55
CA GLU A 182 -10.00 -19.13 -1.33
C GLU A 182 -9.14 -18.50 -2.43
N PHE A 183 -9.74 -18.03 -3.51
CA PHE A 183 -9.01 -17.43 -4.63
C PHE A 183 -9.76 -16.25 -5.22
N GLY A 184 -9.05 -15.44 -5.97
CA GLY A 184 -9.63 -14.24 -6.57
C GLY A 184 -8.62 -13.36 -7.25
N ALA A 185 -8.81 -12.06 -7.10
CA ALA A 185 -7.91 -11.05 -7.66
C ALA A 185 -7.79 -9.87 -6.70
N GLN A 186 -6.65 -9.20 -6.77
CA GLN A 186 -6.37 -7.94 -6.08
C GLN A 186 -5.84 -6.91 -7.06
N GLY A 187 -6.02 -5.64 -6.73
CA GLY A 187 -5.43 -4.55 -7.48
C GLY A 187 -5.20 -3.33 -6.62
N PHE A 188 -4.22 -2.54 -7.04
CA PHE A 188 -3.78 -1.33 -6.38
C PHE A 188 -3.54 -0.27 -7.43
N GLY A 189 -3.75 0.99 -7.05
CA GLY A 189 -3.45 2.08 -7.95
C GLY A 189 -3.14 3.37 -7.23
N GLU A 190 -2.30 4.17 -7.86
CA GLU A 190 -1.92 5.51 -7.42
C GLU A 190 -2.19 6.47 -8.56
N LEU A 191 -2.99 7.48 -8.25
CA LEU A 191 -3.47 8.47 -9.21
C LEU A 191 -2.64 9.76 -9.17
N GLY A 192 -1.82 9.92 -8.10
CA GLY A 192 -1.11 11.16 -7.78
C GLY A 192 -1.99 12.15 -7.03
N PRO A 193 -1.75 13.47 -7.15
CA PRO A 193 -2.49 14.49 -6.43
C PRO A 193 -4.01 14.35 -6.54
N TRP A 194 -4.70 14.37 -5.40
CA TRP A 194 -6.13 14.08 -5.29
C TRP A 194 -7.02 14.99 -6.14
N ASP A 195 -6.60 16.23 -6.38
CA ASP A 195 -7.32 17.28 -7.14
C ASP A 195 -6.83 17.41 -8.59
N ARG A 196 -5.70 16.77 -8.94
CA ARG A 196 -5.11 16.82 -10.27
C ARG A 196 -4.32 15.54 -10.56
N TRP A 197 -5.03 14.50 -10.96
CA TRP A 197 -4.42 13.22 -11.26
C TRP A 197 -3.30 13.31 -12.29
N LEU A 198 -2.29 12.49 -12.09
CA LEU A 198 -1.20 12.35 -13.05
C LEU A 198 -1.71 11.82 -14.41
N PRO A 199 -0.99 12.09 -15.51
CA PRO A 199 -1.23 11.40 -16.76
C PRO A 199 -1.18 9.87 -16.56
N ARG A 200 -2.00 9.10 -17.29
CA ARG A 200 -2.12 7.65 -17.12
C ARG A 200 -0.78 6.91 -17.21
N SER A 201 0.16 7.40 -18.02
CA SER A 201 1.52 6.85 -18.13
C SER A 201 2.36 7.00 -16.86
N ALA A 202 2.07 8.00 -16.02
CA ALA A 202 2.77 8.25 -14.77
C ALA A 202 2.02 7.72 -13.53
N GLN A 203 0.71 7.40 -13.67
CA GLN A 203 -0.03 6.71 -12.62
C GLN A 203 0.54 5.29 -12.45
N GLN A 204 0.27 4.67 -11.29
CA GLN A 204 0.64 3.27 -11.06
C GLN A 204 -0.63 2.44 -10.92
N HIS A 205 -0.82 1.47 -11.80
CA HIS A 205 -1.93 0.54 -11.73
C HIS A 205 -1.40 -0.89 -11.85
N ARG A 206 -1.77 -1.73 -10.90
CA ARG A 206 -1.38 -3.14 -10.87
C ARG A 206 -2.56 -3.99 -10.41
N ALA A 207 -2.73 -5.15 -11.03
CA ALA A 207 -3.74 -6.12 -10.66
C ALA A 207 -3.31 -7.53 -11.06
N GLY A 208 -3.88 -8.52 -10.40
CA GLY A 208 -3.60 -9.90 -10.72
C GLY A 208 -4.26 -10.92 -9.81
N PRO A 209 -4.03 -12.21 -10.06
CA PRO A 209 -4.59 -13.30 -9.28
C PRO A 209 -4.07 -13.26 -7.84
N ALA A 210 -4.95 -13.67 -6.93
CA ALA A 210 -4.66 -13.78 -5.52
C ALA A 210 -5.26 -15.06 -4.93
N VAL A 211 -4.61 -15.57 -3.89
CA VAL A 211 -5.07 -16.68 -3.07
C VAL A 211 -5.14 -16.26 -1.61
N PHE A 212 -6.07 -16.85 -0.87
CA PHE A 212 -6.33 -16.53 0.52
C PHE A 212 -6.63 -17.80 1.29
N GLY A 213 -6.50 -17.76 2.58
CA GLY A 213 -6.93 -18.84 3.42
C GLY A 213 -6.87 -18.53 4.90
N ARG A 214 -7.60 -19.37 5.66
CA ARG A 214 -7.64 -19.33 7.11
C ARG A 214 -7.49 -20.76 7.63
N LEU A 215 -6.43 -20.98 8.43
CA LEU A 215 -6.06 -22.26 8.99
C LEU A 215 -6.17 -22.22 10.52
N LYS A 216 -6.96 -23.10 11.10
CA LYS A 216 -6.96 -23.30 12.55
C LYS A 216 -5.73 -24.10 12.92
N VAL A 217 -4.85 -23.55 13.77
CA VAL A 217 -3.61 -24.17 14.24
C VAL A 217 -3.62 -24.50 15.72
N GLY A 218 -4.71 -24.14 16.43
CA GLY A 218 -4.98 -24.43 17.83
C GLY A 218 -6.46 -24.23 18.15
N GLU A 219 -6.81 -24.28 19.44
CA GLU A 219 -8.21 -24.08 19.88
C GLU A 219 -8.72 -22.68 19.56
N ARG A 220 -7.86 -21.67 19.77
CA ARG A 220 -8.15 -20.25 19.51
C ARG A 220 -7.22 -19.62 18.48
N GLN A 221 -6.14 -20.30 18.13
CA GLN A 221 -5.12 -19.80 17.22
C GLN A 221 -5.52 -20.05 15.77
N VAL A 222 -5.34 -19.03 14.97
CA VAL A 222 -5.63 -19.04 13.54
C VAL A 222 -4.46 -18.41 12.78
N VAL A 223 -4.09 -19.00 11.65
CA VAL A 223 -3.24 -18.36 10.65
C VAL A 223 -4.11 -17.95 9.47
N LYS A 224 -4.22 -16.65 9.22
CA LYS A 224 -4.76 -16.12 7.97
C LYS A 224 -3.57 -15.89 7.02
N TYR A 225 -3.77 -16.11 5.73
CA TYR A 225 -2.75 -15.82 4.75
C TYR A 225 -3.36 -15.31 3.45
N ASN A 226 -2.62 -14.49 2.75
CA ASN A 226 -2.91 -14.15 1.36
C ASN A 226 -1.61 -13.98 0.58
N ALA A 227 -1.67 -14.26 -0.74
CA ALA A 227 -0.59 -14.00 -1.66
C ALA A 227 -1.16 -13.58 -3.01
N ALA A 228 -0.47 -12.68 -3.72
CA ALA A 228 -0.87 -12.21 -5.03
C ALA A 228 0.31 -12.05 -5.98
N TRP A 229 0.05 -12.30 -7.26
CA TRP A 229 0.95 -11.98 -8.36
C TRP A 229 0.32 -10.89 -9.20
N LEU A 230 0.80 -9.67 -9.04
CA LEU A 230 0.25 -8.48 -9.67
C LEU A 230 1.08 -8.10 -10.91
N LEU A 231 0.39 -7.75 -11.99
CA LEU A 231 0.99 -7.25 -13.23
C LEU A 231 0.77 -5.74 -13.31
N GLY A 232 1.79 -5.01 -13.73
CA GLY A 232 1.67 -3.58 -14.03
C GLY A 232 0.84 -3.36 -15.29
N LEU A 233 -0.22 -2.56 -15.16
CA LEU A 233 -1.21 -2.30 -16.21
C LEU A 233 -0.87 -1.07 -17.06
N ASN A 234 0.14 -0.30 -16.65
CA ASN A 234 0.60 0.91 -17.35
C ASN A 234 2.09 1.15 -17.10
N ASP A 235 2.67 2.15 -17.78
CA ASP A 235 4.13 2.36 -17.79
C ASP A 235 4.70 2.85 -16.45
N GLY A 236 3.93 3.61 -15.68
CA GLY A 236 4.35 4.06 -14.35
C GLY A 236 4.42 2.95 -13.29
N ALA A 237 3.74 1.82 -13.52
CA ALA A 237 3.74 0.70 -12.57
C ALA A 237 4.94 -0.24 -12.77
N ALA A 238 5.38 -0.88 -11.69
CA ALA A 238 6.32 -1.99 -11.75
C ALA A 238 5.83 -3.07 -12.73
N ARG A 239 6.74 -3.75 -13.42
CA ARG A 239 6.38 -4.80 -14.40
C ARG A 239 5.55 -5.91 -13.76
N ASN A 240 5.94 -6.36 -12.59
CA ASN A 240 5.18 -7.29 -11.77
C ASN A 240 5.59 -7.18 -10.31
N VAL A 241 4.67 -7.57 -9.41
CA VAL A 241 4.89 -7.63 -7.97
C VAL A 241 4.38 -8.97 -7.46
N PHE A 242 5.22 -9.67 -6.72
CA PHE A 242 4.78 -10.77 -5.87
C PHE A 242 4.70 -10.27 -4.44
N ARG A 243 3.56 -10.48 -3.78
CA ARG A 243 3.36 -10.11 -2.39
C ARG A 243 2.70 -11.23 -1.60
N MET A 244 2.98 -11.30 -0.30
CA MET A 244 2.36 -12.22 0.63
C MET A 244 2.18 -11.57 2.00
N GLN A 245 1.18 -12.05 2.73
CA GLN A 245 0.89 -11.70 4.11
C GLN A 245 0.51 -12.95 4.88
N ALA A 246 0.90 -13.02 6.14
CA ALA A 246 0.51 -14.06 7.08
C ALA A 246 0.24 -13.42 8.44
N GLU A 247 -0.98 -13.56 8.93
CA GLU A 247 -1.45 -13.07 10.23
C GLU A 247 -1.60 -14.27 11.16
N TYR A 248 -0.97 -14.24 12.32
CA TYR A 248 -1.15 -15.23 13.38
C TYR A 248 -1.96 -14.61 14.51
N GLU A 249 -3.20 -15.05 14.62
CA GLU A 249 -4.17 -14.63 15.66
C GLU A 249 -4.12 -15.58 16.85
N PHE A 250 -4.18 -15.01 18.11
CA PHE A 250 -4.10 -15.76 19.36
C PHE A 250 -4.84 -15.11 20.54
#